data_6d9babcab103641cfe9576703568ea47
#
_entry.id   6d9babcab103641cfe9576703568ea47
#
_cell.length_a   1.000
_cell.length_b   1.000
_cell.length_c   1.000
_cell.angle_alpha   90.00
_cell.angle_beta   90.00
_cell.angle_gamma   90.00
#
_symmetry.space_group_name_H-M   'P 1'
#
loop_
_entity.id
_entity.type
_entity.pdbx_description
1 polymer ?
#
loop_
_entity_poly.entity_id
_entity_poly.type
_entity_poly.pdbx_seq_one_letter_code
_entity_poly.pdbx_strand_id
1 'polypeptide(L)'
;MEVVHVRCAGLDISKKDAKACVRMQGAGGRKTSTTATTWGSMTNDILRLRDHLVAEKVTCVVMESTGDYWKPFYYALEDALPVMLVNPREARNRPGRKTDVSDAAWLADLAAHGLVRGSFVPPEPIRELRDLTRARTALAHDRGRLTQKIEKVLEAPGSNSRR
;
A
#
# COMPACT_ATOMS: atom_id res chain seq x y z
N MET A 1 -20.39 -2.08 -19.29
CA MET A 1 -19.05 -2.63 -19.07
C MET A 1 -19.20 -3.91 -18.26
N GLU A 2 -18.55 -4.98 -18.64
CA GLU A 2 -18.62 -6.27 -17.96
C GLU A 2 -18.00 -6.16 -16.56
N VAL A 3 -18.60 -6.83 -15.57
CA VAL A 3 -18.11 -6.85 -14.19
C VAL A 3 -17.32 -8.13 -13.97
N VAL A 4 -16.04 -7.99 -13.71
CA VAL A 4 -15.09 -9.09 -13.47
C VAL A 4 -15.19 -9.58 -12.03
N HIS A 5 -15.29 -8.64 -11.07
CA HIS A 5 -15.41 -8.96 -9.65
C HIS A 5 -16.75 -8.47 -9.10
N VAL A 6 -17.62 -9.42 -8.75
CA VAL A 6 -18.94 -9.12 -8.17
C VAL A 6 -18.84 -8.50 -6.77
N ARG A 7 -17.83 -8.90 -6.01
CA ARG A 7 -17.53 -8.38 -4.65
C ARG A 7 -16.07 -8.02 -4.59
N CYS A 8 -15.76 -6.75 -4.43
CA CYS A 8 -14.39 -6.26 -4.35
C CYS A 8 -14.28 -5.12 -3.34
N ALA A 9 -13.07 -4.86 -2.89
CA ALA A 9 -12.78 -3.78 -1.97
C ALA A 9 -11.65 -2.90 -2.51
N GLY A 10 -11.80 -1.59 -2.33
CA GLY A 10 -10.71 -0.61 -2.52
C GLY A 10 -10.25 -0.10 -1.17
N LEU A 11 -8.94 0.02 -0.99
CA LEU A 11 -8.32 0.55 0.21
C LEU A 11 -7.53 1.82 -0.13
N ASP A 12 -7.89 2.93 0.49
CA ASP A 12 -7.12 4.17 0.53
C ASP A 12 -6.39 4.24 1.87
N ILE A 13 -5.06 4.11 1.83
CA ILE A 13 -4.23 3.89 3.01
C ILE A 13 -3.40 5.13 3.31
N SER A 14 -3.52 5.62 4.54
CA SER A 14 -2.71 6.68 5.12
C SER A 14 -1.77 6.16 6.21
N LYS A 15 -0.97 7.04 6.79
CA LYS A 15 -0.14 6.71 7.95
C LYS A 15 -0.96 6.30 9.18
N LYS A 16 -2.15 6.86 9.35
CA LYS A 16 -2.96 6.72 10.58
C LYS A 16 -4.05 5.67 10.44
N ASP A 17 -4.62 5.56 9.25
CA ASP A 17 -5.81 4.79 8.99
C ASP A 17 -5.86 4.27 7.54
N ALA A 18 -6.80 3.39 7.28
CA ALA A 18 -7.21 2.98 5.96
C ALA A 18 -8.72 3.16 5.81
N LYS A 19 -9.13 3.81 4.75
CA LYS A 19 -10.52 3.84 4.30
C LYS A 19 -10.75 2.65 3.39
N ALA A 20 -11.65 1.76 3.77
CA ALA A 20 -12.05 0.59 2.99
C ALA A 20 -13.43 0.83 2.40
N CYS A 21 -13.58 0.58 1.10
CA CYS A 21 -14.87 0.59 0.44
C CYS A 21 -15.14 -0.78 -0.16
N VAL A 22 -16.12 -1.49 0.38
CA VAL A 22 -16.62 -2.76 -0.17
C VAL A 22 -17.71 -2.45 -1.18
N ARG A 23 -17.52 -2.93 -2.41
CA ARG A 23 -18.47 -2.82 -3.52
C ARG A 23 -19.07 -4.19 -3.82
N MET A 24 -20.38 -4.26 -3.86
CA MET A 24 -21.12 -5.46 -4.22
C MET A 24 -22.05 -5.18 -5.39
N GLN A 25 -21.91 -5.96 -6.43
CA GLN A 25 -22.81 -5.91 -7.61
C GLN A 25 -24.18 -6.48 -7.23
N GLY A 26 -25.23 -5.73 -7.51
CA GLY A 26 -26.57 -6.22 -7.33
C GLY A 26 -26.93 -7.29 -8.37
N ALA A 27 -27.54 -8.39 -7.94
CA ALA A 27 -28.04 -9.42 -8.83
C ALA A 27 -29.44 -9.08 -9.39
N GLY A 28 -29.74 -9.47 -10.63
CA GLY A 28 -31.10 -9.38 -11.20
C GLY A 28 -31.60 -7.92 -11.33
N GLY A 29 -30.75 -6.98 -11.74
CA GLY A 29 -31.15 -5.57 -11.95
C GLY A 29 -31.16 -4.71 -10.68
N ARG A 30 -30.75 -5.26 -9.53
CA ARG A 30 -30.57 -4.48 -8.31
C ARG A 30 -29.39 -3.54 -8.44
N LYS A 31 -29.46 -2.38 -7.75
CA LYS A 31 -28.36 -1.41 -7.72
C LYS A 31 -27.13 -2.00 -7.04
N THR A 32 -25.96 -1.62 -7.53
CA THR A 32 -24.68 -1.85 -6.85
C THR A 32 -24.69 -1.14 -5.50
N SER A 33 -24.29 -1.84 -4.44
CA SER A 33 -24.10 -1.26 -3.10
C SER A 33 -22.62 -1.03 -2.85
N THR A 34 -22.33 0.05 -2.12
CA THR A 34 -21.00 0.40 -1.63
C THR A 34 -21.07 0.73 -0.15
N THR A 35 -20.22 0.12 0.63
CA THR A 35 -20.12 0.37 2.08
C THR A 35 -18.71 0.84 2.39
N ALA A 36 -18.59 2.05 2.94
CA ALA A 36 -17.30 2.63 3.33
C ALA A 36 -17.11 2.52 4.84
N THR A 37 -15.93 2.09 5.26
CA THR A 37 -15.52 1.94 6.66
C THR A 37 -14.12 2.49 6.84
N THR A 38 -13.77 2.91 8.07
CA THR A 38 -12.43 3.39 8.41
C THR A 38 -11.82 2.50 9.48
N TRP A 39 -10.56 2.13 9.30
CA TRP A 39 -9.81 1.20 10.15
C TRP A 39 -8.49 1.82 10.55
N GLY A 40 -8.04 1.56 11.78
CA GLY A 40 -6.71 1.99 12.23
C GLY A 40 -5.58 1.25 11.50
N SER A 41 -4.37 1.79 11.62
CA SER A 41 -3.15 1.20 11.02
C SER A 41 -2.36 0.32 11.99
N MET A 42 -2.90 0.04 13.18
CA MET A 42 -2.29 -0.89 14.13
C MET A 42 -2.60 -2.34 13.73
N THR A 43 -1.70 -3.26 14.05
CA THR A 43 -1.82 -4.67 13.64
C THR A 43 -3.20 -5.27 13.93
N ASN A 44 -3.74 -5.05 15.13
CA ASN A 44 -5.06 -5.59 15.48
C ASN A 44 -6.18 -5.02 14.61
N ASP A 45 -6.11 -3.75 14.23
CA ASP A 45 -7.12 -3.14 13.37
C ASP A 45 -7.02 -3.68 11.94
N ILE A 46 -5.81 -3.90 11.44
CA ILE A 46 -5.57 -4.51 10.12
C ILE A 46 -6.09 -5.95 10.09
N LEU A 47 -5.88 -6.72 11.13
CA LEU A 47 -6.39 -8.09 11.24
C LEU A 47 -7.93 -8.10 11.30
N ARG A 48 -8.55 -7.16 12.02
CA ARG A 48 -10.01 -7.00 12.05
C ARG A 48 -10.56 -6.58 10.67
N LEU A 49 -9.85 -5.71 9.95
CA LEU A 49 -10.20 -5.37 8.56
C LEU A 49 -10.15 -6.62 7.67
N ARG A 50 -9.10 -7.44 7.78
CA ARG A 50 -8.99 -8.70 7.04
C ARG A 50 -10.21 -9.60 7.30
N ASP A 51 -10.53 -9.80 8.57
CA ASP A 51 -11.63 -10.68 8.97
C ASP A 51 -12.99 -10.13 8.49
N HIS A 52 -13.17 -8.82 8.51
CA HIS A 52 -14.33 -8.15 7.94
C HIS A 52 -14.44 -8.38 6.41
N LEU A 53 -13.36 -8.19 5.66
CA LEU A 53 -13.37 -8.39 4.21
C LEU A 53 -13.61 -9.86 3.82
N VAL A 54 -13.10 -10.80 4.60
CA VAL A 54 -13.38 -12.24 4.45
C VAL A 54 -14.86 -12.53 4.71
N ALA A 55 -15.42 -11.99 5.80
CA ALA A 55 -16.84 -12.15 6.13
C ALA A 55 -17.77 -11.58 5.05
N GLU A 56 -17.40 -10.45 4.43
CA GLU A 56 -18.09 -9.84 3.29
C GLU A 56 -17.89 -10.63 1.98
N LYS A 57 -17.12 -11.71 2.00
CA LYS A 57 -16.81 -12.57 0.83
C LYS A 57 -16.21 -11.77 -0.33
N VAL A 58 -15.32 -10.85 -0.02
CA VAL A 58 -14.56 -10.07 -1.01
C VAL A 58 -13.66 -11.00 -1.81
N THR A 59 -13.72 -10.91 -3.14
CA THR A 59 -12.94 -11.75 -4.07
C THR A 59 -11.69 -11.06 -4.62
N CYS A 60 -11.58 -9.75 -4.42
CA CYS A 60 -10.42 -8.96 -4.83
C CYS A 60 -10.32 -7.70 -3.99
N VAL A 61 -9.13 -7.43 -3.45
CA VAL A 61 -8.80 -6.21 -2.71
C VAL A 61 -7.80 -5.41 -3.53
N VAL A 62 -8.07 -4.12 -3.75
CA VAL A 62 -7.16 -3.22 -4.47
C VAL A 62 -6.71 -2.10 -3.55
N MET A 63 -5.40 -1.83 -3.52
CA MET A 63 -4.80 -0.74 -2.77
C MET A 63 -3.73 -0.02 -3.58
N GLU A 64 -3.51 1.28 -3.30
CA GLU A 64 -2.46 2.05 -3.95
C GLU A 64 -1.09 1.85 -3.28
N SER A 65 -0.03 1.82 -4.11
CA SER A 65 1.37 1.70 -3.68
C SER A 65 1.99 3.04 -3.26
N THR A 66 1.27 3.87 -2.51
CA THR A 66 1.78 5.17 -2.07
C THR A 66 2.67 5.01 -0.84
N GLY A 67 3.95 5.40 -0.95
CA GLY A 67 4.93 5.26 0.13
C GLY A 67 5.12 3.82 0.58
N ASP A 68 5.32 3.62 1.89
CA ASP A 68 5.47 2.29 2.52
C ASP A 68 4.26 1.87 3.37
N TYR A 69 3.23 2.72 3.47
CA TYR A 69 2.09 2.50 4.36
C TYR A 69 1.21 1.31 3.95
N TRP A 70 1.23 0.93 2.67
CA TRP A 70 0.51 -0.22 2.16
C TRP A 70 1.06 -1.58 2.64
N LYS A 71 2.36 -1.65 2.97
CA LYS A 71 3.04 -2.91 3.30
C LYS A 71 2.38 -3.70 4.43
N PRO A 72 2.11 -3.12 5.63
CA PRO A 72 1.45 -3.85 6.70
C PRO A 72 0.08 -4.41 6.31
N PHE A 73 -0.68 -3.64 5.52
CA PHE A 73 -1.99 -4.07 5.04
C PHE A 73 -1.86 -5.20 4.02
N TYR A 74 -0.98 -5.04 3.04
CA TYR A 74 -0.76 -6.04 2.01
C TYR A 74 -0.36 -7.39 2.63
N TYR A 75 0.65 -7.38 3.50
CA TYR A 75 1.18 -8.60 4.12
C TYR A 75 0.19 -9.29 5.07
N ALA A 76 -0.68 -8.54 5.72
CA ALA A 76 -1.70 -9.13 6.59
C ALA A 76 -2.91 -9.69 5.80
N LEU A 77 -3.14 -9.21 4.58
CA LEU A 77 -4.28 -9.63 3.76
C LEU A 77 -3.92 -10.69 2.72
N GLU A 78 -2.67 -10.74 2.21
CA GLU A 78 -2.29 -11.58 1.05
C GLU A 78 -2.51 -13.08 1.26
N ASP A 79 -2.45 -13.58 2.50
CA ASP A 79 -2.67 -15.00 2.81
C ASP A 79 -4.17 -15.39 2.78
N ALA A 80 -5.06 -14.44 3.01
CA ALA A 80 -6.50 -14.71 3.14
C ALA A 80 -7.32 -14.23 1.93
N LEU A 81 -6.82 -13.27 1.18
CA LEU A 81 -7.54 -12.59 0.10
C LEU A 81 -6.63 -12.32 -1.10
N PRO A 82 -7.15 -12.39 -2.33
CA PRO A 82 -6.44 -11.88 -3.50
C PRO A 82 -6.26 -10.36 -3.41
N VAL A 83 -5.02 -9.92 -3.19
CA VAL A 83 -4.68 -8.50 -3.04
C VAL A 83 -3.94 -8.01 -4.27
N MET A 84 -4.36 -6.88 -4.80
CA MET A 84 -3.76 -6.21 -5.94
C MET A 84 -3.20 -4.85 -5.51
N LEU A 85 -1.88 -4.70 -5.60
CA LEU A 85 -1.22 -3.42 -5.38
C LEU A 85 -1.13 -2.67 -6.72
N VAL A 86 -1.69 -1.47 -6.80
CA VAL A 86 -1.74 -0.69 -8.05
C VAL A 86 -0.90 0.57 -7.98
N ASN A 87 -0.38 0.98 -9.13
CA ASN A 87 0.34 2.24 -9.23
C ASN A 87 -0.66 3.42 -9.16
N PRO A 88 -0.45 4.42 -8.27
CA PRO A 88 -1.33 5.57 -8.14
C PRO A 88 -1.57 6.33 -9.46
N ARG A 89 -0.57 6.42 -10.32
CA ARG A 89 -0.70 7.09 -11.62
C ARG A 89 -1.68 6.35 -12.54
N GLU A 90 -1.67 5.03 -12.51
CA GLU A 90 -2.57 4.22 -13.32
C GLU A 90 -4.02 4.38 -12.85
N ALA A 91 -4.25 4.36 -11.53
CA ALA A 91 -5.57 4.55 -10.95
C ALA A 91 -6.14 5.96 -11.22
N ARG A 92 -5.30 7.02 -11.15
CA ARG A 92 -5.72 8.42 -11.36
C ARG A 92 -5.98 8.76 -12.81
N ASN A 93 -5.22 8.19 -13.73
CA ASN A 93 -5.29 8.52 -15.17
C ASN A 93 -6.46 7.84 -15.89
N ARG A 94 -7.29 7.07 -15.21
CA ARG A 94 -8.47 6.44 -15.82
C ARG A 94 -9.59 7.46 -15.99
N PRO A 95 -10.20 7.56 -17.18
CA PRO A 95 -11.34 8.45 -17.40
C PRO A 95 -12.58 7.97 -16.64
N GLY A 96 -13.46 8.88 -16.26
CA GLY A 96 -14.74 8.57 -15.61
C GLY A 96 -14.75 8.75 -14.10
N ARG A 97 -13.64 9.17 -13.47
CA ARG A 97 -13.63 9.52 -12.05
C ARG A 97 -14.52 10.75 -11.80
N LYS A 98 -15.51 10.61 -10.93
CA LYS A 98 -16.29 11.73 -10.41
C LYS A 98 -15.56 12.34 -9.21
N THR A 99 -15.59 13.66 -9.10
CA THR A 99 -14.90 14.43 -8.04
C THR A 99 -15.38 14.08 -6.62
N ASP A 100 -16.62 13.61 -6.49
CA ASP A 100 -17.28 13.34 -5.20
C ASP A 100 -17.09 11.89 -4.73
N VAL A 101 -16.41 11.03 -5.50
CA VAL A 101 -16.16 9.63 -5.15
C VAL A 101 -14.85 9.53 -4.36
N SER A 102 -14.90 8.91 -3.17
CA SER A 102 -13.69 8.66 -2.39
C SER A 102 -12.70 7.78 -3.14
N ASP A 103 -11.40 7.92 -2.86
CA ASP A 103 -10.35 7.15 -3.51
C ASP A 103 -10.54 5.64 -3.32
N ALA A 104 -10.97 5.22 -2.13
CA ALA A 104 -11.30 3.82 -1.85
C ALA A 104 -12.46 3.30 -2.71
N ALA A 105 -13.53 4.10 -2.88
CA ALA A 105 -14.67 3.71 -3.72
C ALA A 105 -14.28 3.66 -5.21
N TRP A 106 -13.44 4.59 -5.65
CA TRP A 106 -12.89 4.59 -7.00
C TRP A 106 -12.05 3.35 -7.28
N LEU A 107 -11.15 2.97 -6.37
CA LEU A 107 -10.34 1.75 -6.48
C LEU A 107 -11.23 0.49 -6.54
N ALA A 108 -12.29 0.43 -5.71
CA ALA A 108 -13.23 -0.67 -5.75
C ALA A 108 -13.98 -0.76 -7.09
N ASP A 109 -14.32 0.39 -7.68
CA ASP A 109 -14.99 0.42 -8.99
C ASP A 109 -14.05 -0.01 -10.13
N LEU A 110 -12.81 0.46 -10.12
CA LEU A 110 -11.78 0.04 -11.06
C LEU A 110 -11.51 -1.49 -10.96
N ALA A 111 -11.43 -2.01 -9.73
CA ALA A 111 -11.28 -3.44 -9.47
C ALA A 111 -12.43 -4.25 -10.05
N ALA A 112 -13.67 -3.80 -9.79
CA ALA A 112 -14.88 -4.50 -10.27
C ALA A 112 -14.89 -4.71 -11.78
N HIS A 113 -14.35 -3.75 -12.52
CA HIS A 113 -14.33 -3.77 -13.98
C HIS A 113 -13.00 -4.25 -14.60
N GLY A 114 -12.04 -4.72 -13.77
CA GLY A 114 -10.73 -5.17 -14.24
C GLY A 114 -9.91 -4.07 -14.93
N LEU A 115 -10.11 -2.81 -14.54
CA LEU A 115 -9.49 -1.64 -15.19
C LEU A 115 -8.11 -1.28 -14.64
N VAL A 116 -7.61 -2.01 -13.64
CA VAL A 116 -6.28 -1.81 -13.07
C VAL A 116 -5.43 -3.06 -13.19
N ARG A 117 -4.12 -2.87 -13.26
CA ARG A 117 -3.15 -3.95 -13.25
C ARG A 117 -2.40 -3.96 -11.93
N GLY A 118 -2.24 -5.15 -11.35
CA GLY A 118 -1.42 -5.33 -10.16
C GLY A 118 0.05 -5.14 -10.45
N SER A 119 0.73 -4.39 -9.60
CA SER A 119 2.19 -4.35 -9.56
C SER A 119 2.71 -5.67 -9.01
N PHE A 120 3.87 -6.11 -9.51
CA PHE A 120 4.51 -7.31 -8.97
C PHE A 120 5.02 -7.03 -7.55
N VAL A 121 4.54 -7.80 -6.59
CA VAL A 121 5.06 -7.85 -5.22
C VAL A 121 5.86 -9.15 -5.07
N PRO A 122 7.18 -9.07 -4.76
CA PRO A 122 7.98 -10.27 -4.61
C PRO A 122 7.49 -11.16 -3.46
N PRO A 123 7.73 -12.49 -3.52
CA PRO A 123 7.49 -13.39 -2.39
C PRO A 123 8.27 -12.97 -1.14
N GLU A 124 7.77 -13.35 0.03
CA GLU A 124 8.31 -12.95 1.33
C GLU A 124 9.84 -13.12 1.46
N PRO A 125 10.48 -14.26 1.11
CA PRO A 125 11.93 -14.42 1.24
C PRO A 125 12.72 -13.41 0.40
N ILE A 126 12.19 -13.03 -0.76
CA ILE A 126 12.82 -12.04 -1.63
C ILE A 126 12.61 -10.63 -1.07
N ARG A 127 11.48 -10.35 -0.43
CA ARG A 127 11.24 -9.07 0.25
C ARG A 127 12.21 -8.88 1.40
N GLU A 128 12.37 -9.89 2.25
CA GLU A 128 13.31 -9.88 3.38
C GLU A 128 14.76 -9.66 2.91
N LEU A 129 15.19 -10.39 1.89
CA LEU A 129 16.53 -10.21 1.31
C LEU A 129 16.72 -8.77 0.79
N ARG A 130 15.73 -8.21 0.11
CA ARG A 130 15.77 -6.83 -0.38
C ARG A 130 15.85 -5.81 0.76
N ASP A 131 15.13 -6.01 1.84
CA ASP A 131 15.15 -5.11 2.99
C ASP A 131 16.50 -5.19 3.72
N LEU A 132 17.06 -6.38 3.91
CA LEU A 132 18.40 -6.57 4.47
C LEU A 132 19.49 -5.93 3.61
N THR A 133 19.44 -6.11 2.30
CA THR A 133 20.44 -5.51 1.38
C THR A 133 20.34 -4.00 1.35
N ARG A 134 19.14 -3.42 1.40
CA ARG A 134 18.92 -1.97 1.50
C ARG A 134 19.45 -1.42 2.83
N ALA A 135 19.13 -2.09 3.94
CA ALA A 135 19.64 -1.70 5.26
C ALA A 135 21.17 -1.72 5.30
N ARG A 136 21.80 -2.79 4.78
CA ARG A 136 23.26 -2.88 4.67
C ARG A 136 23.85 -1.73 3.86
N THR A 137 23.25 -1.40 2.73
CA THR A 137 23.73 -0.30 1.87
C THR A 137 23.60 1.05 2.61
N ALA A 138 22.48 1.31 3.28
CA ALA A 138 22.29 2.53 4.06
C ALA A 138 23.33 2.67 5.18
N LEU A 139 23.58 1.61 5.94
CA LEU A 139 24.60 1.59 7.00
C LEU A 139 26.02 1.80 6.45
N ALA A 140 26.34 1.24 5.30
CA ALA A 140 27.65 1.46 4.67
C ALA A 140 27.84 2.93 4.24
N HIS A 141 26.80 3.56 3.70
CA HIS A 141 26.82 5.00 3.37
C HIS A 141 26.93 5.86 4.62
N ASP A 142 26.20 5.53 5.68
CA ASP A 142 26.27 6.28 6.96
C ASP A 142 27.67 6.19 7.58
N ARG A 143 28.26 5.01 7.56
CA ARG A 143 29.66 4.83 8.01
C ARG A 143 30.60 5.73 7.21
N GLY A 144 30.52 5.74 5.88
CA GLY A 144 31.35 6.59 5.04
C GLY A 144 31.17 8.07 5.34
N ARG A 145 29.93 8.53 5.52
CA ARG A 145 29.65 9.92 5.90
C ARG A 145 30.26 10.31 7.25
N LEU A 146 30.20 9.40 8.23
CA LEU A 146 30.80 9.64 9.55
C LEU A 146 32.31 9.68 9.47
N THR A 147 32.95 8.78 8.73
CA THR A 147 34.39 8.78 8.50
C THR A 147 34.86 10.12 7.90
N GLN A 148 34.20 10.58 6.83
CA GLN A 148 34.49 11.87 6.20
C GLN A 148 34.32 13.06 7.15
N LYS A 149 33.32 13.02 8.07
CA LYS A 149 33.15 14.06 9.07
C LYS A 149 34.32 14.07 10.08
N ILE A 150 34.78 12.89 10.50
CA ILE A 150 35.93 12.77 11.41
C ILE A 150 37.21 13.32 10.72
N GLU A 151 37.46 12.92 9.49
CA GLU A 151 38.60 13.41 8.69
C GLU A 151 38.59 14.94 8.60
N LYS A 152 37.45 15.55 8.26
CA LYS A 152 37.31 17.01 8.20
C LYS A 152 37.59 17.69 9.54
N VAL A 153 37.23 17.11 10.67
CA VAL A 153 37.52 17.66 11.99
C VAL A 153 39.01 17.56 12.28
N LEU A 154 39.68 16.48 11.90
CA LEU A 154 41.10 16.29 12.13
C LEU A 154 41.95 17.20 11.21
N GLU A 155 41.48 17.50 10.02
CA GLU A 155 42.15 18.38 9.06
C GLU A 155 41.85 19.87 9.30
N ALA A 156 40.89 20.22 10.16
CA ALA A 156 40.56 21.61 10.44
C ALA A 156 41.76 22.40 11.00
N PRO A 157 42.04 23.61 10.49
CA PRO A 157 43.12 24.45 10.99
C PRO A 157 42.92 24.79 12.46
N GLY A 158 43.72 24.25 13.35
CA GLY A 158 43.60 24.42 14.80
C GLY A 158 43.84 23.16 15.62
N SER A 159 43.67 21.98 15.02
CA SER A 159 43.98 20.70 15.66
C SER A 159 45.52 20.44 15.72
N ASN A 160 46.32 21.15 14.88
CA ASN A 160 47.76 20.96 14.75
C ASN A 160 48.62 21.99 15.51
N SER A 161 48.06 22.86 16.36
CA SER A 161 48.80 23.91 17.05
C SER A 161 49.10 23.64 18.54
N ARG A 162 49.25 22.35 18.90
CA ARG A 162 49.84 21.98 20.21
C ARG A 162 50.89 20.89 19.97
N ARG A 163 52.10 21.36 19.65
CA ARG A 163 53.38 20.74 20.01
C ARG A 163 54.19 21.74 20.80
#